data_f96ebf16f8332b427e533debc3e2ce20
#
_entry.id   f96ebf16f8332b427e533debc3e2ce20
#
_cell.length_a   1.000
_cell.length_b   1.000
_cell.length_c   1.000
_cell.angle_alpha   90.00
_cell.angle_beta   90.00
_cell.angle_gamma   90.00
#
_symmetry.space_group_name_H-M   'P 1'
#
loop_
_entity.id
_entity.type
_entity.pdbx_description
1 polymer ?
#
loop_
_entity_poly.entity_id
_entity_poly.type
_entity_poly.pdbx_seq_one_letter_code
_entity_poly.pdbx_strand_id
1 'polypeptide(L)'
;MGMMIVRHKVKDYGQWRPMFDAHVEAQRAAGLINPRVYHSADSNKSEIVVVFDTEDTKKAKEFAASGDLKEAMTKAGVLDTPTVYFLESID
;
A
#
# COMPACT_ATOMS: atom_id res chain seq x y z
N MET A 1 -11.49 -9.86 -10.69
CA MET A 1 -10.54 -9.58 -9.58
C MET A 1 -9.35 -8.80 -10.13
N GLY A 2 -8.95 -7.78 -9.42
CA GLY A 2 -7.86 -6.92 -9.85
C GLY A 2 -6.69 -6.93 -8.88
N MET A 3 -5.80 -5.96 -9.06
CA MET A 3 -4.61 -5.82 -8.25
C MET A 3 -4.35 -4.33 -7.98
N MET A 4 -3.88 -4.01 -6.78
CA MET A 4 -3.41 -2.68 -6.46
C MET A 4 -1.93 -2.75 -6.07
N ILE A 5 -1.12 -1.91 -6.68
CA ILE A 5 0.31 -1.82 -6.38
C ILE A 5 0.59 -0.43 -5.85
N VAL A 6 1.24 -0.35 -4.70
CA VAL A 6 1.64 0.93 -4.09
C VAL A 6 3.15 0.95 -3.95
N ARG A 7 3.79 1.97 -4.52
CA ARG A 7 5.22 2.20 -4.40
C ARG A 7 5.46 3.51 -3.69
N HIS A 8 6.29 3.49 -2.65
CA HIS A 8 6.65 4.70 -1.92
C HIS A 8 8.00 4.52 -1.21
N LYS A 9 8.57 5.63 -0.78
CA LYS A 9 9.77 5.63 0.03
C LYS A 9 9.41 5.88 1.47
N VAL A 10 10.09 5.17 2.37
CA VAL A 10 9.88 5.33 3.82
C VAL A 10 11.19 5.74 4.47
N LYS A 11 11.08 6.46 5.58
CA LYS A 11 12.24 6.89 6.36
C LYS A 11 12.94 5.70 7.00
N ASP A 12 12.16 4.77 7.54
CA ASP A 12 12.65 3.58 8.24
C ASP A 12 11.62 2.47 8.14
N TYR A 13 12.02 1.33 7.58
CA TYR A 13 11.13 0.17 7.46
C TYR A 13 10.61 -0.29 8.83
N GLY A 14 11.46 -0.28 9.84
CA GLY A 14 11.09 -0.69 11.20
C GLY A 14 10.00 0.19 11.81
N GLN A 15 9.92 1.46 11.41
CA GLN A 15 8.86 2.37 11.82
C GLN A 15 7.60 2.15 10.97
N TRP A 16 7.77 1.89 9.68
CA TRP A 16 6.66 1.74 8.74
C TRP A 16 5.89 0.44 8.94
N ARG A 17 6.58 -0.68 9.17
CA ARG A 17 5.94 -2.00 9.21
C ARG A 17 4.87 -2.14 10.29
N PRO A 18 5.09 -1.71 11.55
CA PRO A 18 4.03 -1.81 12.56
C PRO A 18 2.78 -1.01 12.20
N MET A 19 2.95 0.14 11.57
CA MET A 19 1.82 0.96 11.12
C MET A 19 1.06 0.29 9.99
N PHE A 20 1.77 -0.34 9.07
CA PHE A 20 1.15 -1.12 8.01
C PHE A 20 0.32 -2.28 8.59
N ASP A 21 0.91 -3.04 9.51
CA ASP A 21 0.24 -4.17 10.13
C ASP A 21 -1.02 -3.75 10.91
N ALA A 22 -0.99 -2.57 11.51
CA ALA A 22 -2.14 -2.03 12.23
C ALA A 22 -3.32 -1.67 11.32
N HIS A 23 -3.09 -1.53 10.02
CA HIS A 23 -4.12 -1.18 9.04
C HIS A 23 -4.67 -2.38 8.26
N VAL A 24 -4.26 -3.60 8.58
CA VAL A 24 -4.68 -4.81 7.85
C VAL A 24 -6.20 -4.95 7.80
N GLU A 25 -6.89 -4.69 8.91
CA GLU A 25 -8.34 -4.82 8.95
C GLU A 25 -9.03 -3.77 8.07
N ALA A 26 -8.53 -2.53 8.08
CA ALA A 26 -9.07 -1.47 7.22
C ALA A 26 -8.82 -1.81 5.74
N GLN A 27 -7.67 -2.37 5.42
CA GLN A 27 -7.35 -2.82 4.06
C GLN A 27 -8.32 -3.91 3.62
N ARG A 28 -8.55 -4.89 4.46
CA ARG A 28 -9.47 -6.00 4.18
C ARG A 28 -10.89 -5.50 3.98
N ALA A 29 -11.35 -4.57 4.81
CA ALA A 29 -12.67 -3.97 4.68
C ALA A 29 -12.82 -3.21 3.35
N ALA A 30 -11.72 -2.72 2.79
CA ALA A 30 -11.70 -2.06 1.47
C ALA A 30 -11.55 -3.06 0.31
N GLY A 31 -11.55 -4.36 0.58
CA GLY A 31 -11.39 -5.39 -0.44
C GLY A 31 -9.95 -5.63 -0.87
N LEU A 32 -8.98 -5.15 -0.09
CA LEU A 32 -7.56 -5.38 -0.34
C LEU A 32 -7.13 -6.63 0.42
N ILE A 33 -6.85 -7.69 -0.33
CA ILE A 33 -6.52 -9.00 0.23
C ILE A 33 -5.14 -9.46 -0.22
N ASN A 34 -4.60 -10.46 0.46
CA ASN A 34 -3.31 -11.09 0.13
C ASN A 34 -2.17 -10.08 0.01
N PRO A 35 -1.92 -9.25 1.04
CA PRO A 35 -0.86 -8.24 0.96
C PRO A 35 0.51 -8.91 0.84
N ARG A 36 1.32 -8.40 -0.08
CA ARG A 36 2.71 -8.82 -0.27
C ARG A 36 3.58 -7.59 -0.24
N VAL A 37 4.59 -7.61 0.59
CA VAL A 37 5.47 -6.46 0.82
C VAL A 37 6.86 -6.77 0.29
N TYR A 38 7.38 -5.88 -0.53
CA TYR A 38 8.71 -5.99 -1.12
C TYR A 38 9.49 -4.72 -0.86
N HIS A 39 10.80 -4.82 -0.79
CA HIS A 39 11.68 -3.65 -0.88
C HIS A 39 12.52 -3.77 -2.14
N SER A 40 13.10 -2.66 -2.57
CA SER A 40 13.99 -2.67 -3.73
C SER A 40 15.15 -3.66 -3.51
N ALA A 41 15.47 -4.43 -4.53
CA ALA A 41 16.61 -5.35 -4.50
C ALA A 41 17.95 -4.61 -4.65
N ASP A 42 17.90 -3.35 -5.01
CA ASP A 42 19.07 -2.48 -5.12
C ASP A 42 19.51 -2.01 -3.72
N SER A 43 20.47 -1.11 -3.66
CA SER A 43 20.99 -0.60 -2.39
C SER A 43 19.97 0.21 -1.59
N ASN A 44 18.92 0.71 -2.23
CA ASN A 44 17.92 1.56 -1.59
C ASN A 44 16.76 0.76 -1.01
N LYS A 45 16.97 0.21 0.19
CA LYS A 45 15.96 -0.59 0.89
C LYS A 45 14.84 0.25 1.49
N SER A 46 14.91 1.57 1.39
CA SER A 46 13.82 2.44 1.84
C SER A 46 12.68 2.54 0.83
N GLU A 47 12.86 2.02 -0.38
CA GLU A 47 11.79 1.94 -1.37
C GLU A 47 10.98 0.67 -1.15
N ILE A 48 9.71 0.85 -0.82
CA ILE A 48 8.79 -0.25 -0.49
C ILE A 48 7.73 -0.35 -1.58
N VAL A 49 7.44 -1.58 -1.99
CA VAL A 49 6.35 -1.89 -2.93
C VAL A 49 5.40 -2.86 -2.23
N VAL A 50 4.13 -2.49 -2.16
CA VAL A 50 3.10 -3.35 -1.59
C VAL A 50 2.15 -3.75 -2.70
N VAL A 51 1.83 -5.03 -2.76
CA VAL A 51 0.92 -5.59 -3.76
C VAL A 51 -0.26 -6.21 -3.03
N PHE A 52 -1.47 -5.82 -3.45
CA PHE A 52 -2.70 -6.41 -2.96
C PHE A 52 -3.48 -7.00 -4.12
N ASP A 53 -4.21 -8.08 -3.87
CA ASP A 53 -5.30 -8.47 -4.75
C ASP A 53 -6.54 -7.64 -4.34
N THR A 54 -7.35 -7.22 -5.30
CA THR A 54 -8.54 -6.42 -5.01
C THR A 54 -9.81 -7.20 -5.38
N GLU A 55 -10.75 -7.25 -4.45
CA GLU A 55 -12.06 -7.84 -4.70
C GLU A 55 -12.98 -6.85 -5.40
N ASP A 56 -12.79 -5.55 -5.14
CA ASP A 56 -13.60 -4.48 -5.70
C ASP A 56 -12.69 -3.26 -5.94
N THR A 57 -12.41 -3.00 -7.22
CA THR A 57 -11.52 -1.91 -7.63
C THR A 57 -12.04 -0.55 -7.18
N LYS A 58 -13.36 -0.35 -7.20
CA LYS A 58 -13.96 0.92 -6.79
C LYS A 58 -13.69 1.20 -5.31
N LYS A 59 -13.90 0.20 -4.46
CA LYS A 59 -13.60 0.33 -3.02
C LYS A 59 -12.12 0.59 -2.78
N ALA A 60 -11.25 -0.09 -3.53
CA ALA A 60 -9.80 0.08 -3.42
C ALA A 60 -9.41 1.53 -3.77
N LYS A 61 -9.99 2.09 -4.81
CA LYS A 61 -9.73 3.48 -5.21
C LYS A 61 -10.20 4.47 -4.16
N GLU A 62 -11.37 4.24 -3.58
CA GLU A 62 -11.90 5.08 -2.49
C GLU A 62 -10.99 5.04 -1.28
N PHE A 63 -10.51 3.85 -0.92
CA PHE A 63 -9.59 3.69 0.20
C PHE A 63 -8.27 4.42 -0.03
N ALA A 64 -7.69 4.28 -1.23
CA ALA A 64 -6.44 4.94 -1.58
C ALA A 64 -6.54 6.47 -1.56
N ALA A 65 -7.73 7.01 -1.81
CA ALA A 65 -7.98 8.44 -1.79
C ALA A 65 -8.40 8.96 -0.41
N SER A 66 -8.53 8.08 0.59
CA SER A 66 -9.04 8.48 1.91
C SER A 66 -8.04 9.35 2.67
N GLY A 67 -8.55 10.34 3.41
CA GLY A 67 -7.74 11.18 4.28
C GLY A 67 -7.09 10.39 5.41
N ASP A 68 -7.77 9.35 5.90
CA ASP A 68 -7.27 8.49 6.96
C ASP A 68 -6.00 7.75 6.52
N LEU A 69 -5.99 7.23 5.29
CA LEU A 69 -4.83 6.54 4.76
C LEU A 69 -3.66 7.52 4.57
N LYS A 70 -3.93 8.70 4.05
CA LYS A 70 -2.90 9.73 3.87
C LYS A 70 -2.26 10.11 5.21
N GLU A 71 -3.06 10.29 6.24
CA GLU A 71 -2.58 10.60 7.59
C GLU A 71 -1.75 9.45 8.15
N ALA A 72 -2.21 8.21 7.98
CA ALA A 72 -1.49 7.03 8.43
C ALA A 72 -0.14 6.90 7.75
N MET A 73 -0.05 7.16 6.45
CA MET A 73 1.21 7.13 5.71
C MET A 73 2.19 8.19 6.23
N THR A 74 1.71 9.38 6.51
CA THR A 74 2.55 10.45 7.07
C THR A 74 3.12 10.03 8.42
N LYS A 75 2.30 9.46 9.29
CA LYS A 75 2.74 8.97 10.60
C LYS A 75 3.70 7.79 10.49
N ALA A 76 3.57 6.98 9.46
CA ALA A 76 4.44 5.83 9.22
C ALA A 76 5.80 6.21 8.62
N GLY A 77 6.01 7.48 8.32
CA GLY A 77 7.28 7.98 7.80
C GLY A 77 7.44 7.84 6.30
N VAL A 78 6.34 7.85 5.55
CA VAL A 78 6.39 7.87 4.09
C VAL A 78 6.90 9.23 3.64
N LEU A 79 7.96 9.23 2.82
CA LEU A 79 8.71 10.44 2.48
C LEU A 79 8.22 11.14 1.21
N ASP A 80 7.51 10.43 0.35
CA ASP A 80 7.07 10.98 -0.93
C ASP A 80 5.60 10.66 -1.19
N THR A 81 5.07 11.23 -2.28
CA THR A 81 3.72 10.88 -2.72
C THR A 81 3.76 9.46 -3.29
N PRO A 82 2.97 8.53 -2.75
CA PRO A 82 2.95 7.16 -3.24
C PRO A 82 2.50 7.09 -4.70
N THR A 83 3.13 6.20 -5.47
CA THR A 83 2.66 5.84 -6.80
C THR A 83 1.74 4.64 -6.65
N VAL A 84 0.51 4.76 -7.13
CA VAL A 84 -0.50 3.72 -6.99
C VAL A 84 -0.98 3.29 -8.37
N TYR A 85 -1.00 1.96 -8.59
CA TYR A 85 -1.54 1.37 -9.81
C TYR A 85 -2.73 0.50 -9.46
N PHE A 86 -3.82 0.65 -10.21
CA PHE A 86 -4.98 -0.23 -10.13
C PHE A 86 -5.02 -1.03 -11.43
N LEU A 87 -4.91 -2.34 -11.33
CA LEU A 87 -4.76 -3.23 -12.47
C LEU A 87 -5.89 -4.25 -12.49
N GLU A 88 -6.31 -4.63 -13.69
CA GLU A 88 -7.25 -5.70 -13.90
C GLU A 88 -6.65 -6.69 -14.89
N SER A 89 -6.92 -7.99 -14.70
CA SER A 89 -6.42 -9.01 -15.60
C SER A 89 -7.11 -8.88 -16.97
N ILE A 90 -6.32 -8.99 -18.03
CA ILE A 90 -6.83 -9.00 -19.40
C ILE A 90 -7.12 -10.44 -19.83
N ASP A 91 -6.35 -11.38 -19.32
CA ASP A 91 -6.41 -12.80 -19.72
C ASP A 91 -7.10 -13.66 -18.68
#